data_4df8fa9b0ee57a266b3dfac6d4e8d4b7
#
_entry.id   4df8fa9b0ee57a266b3dfac6d4e8d4b7
#
_cell.length_a   1.000
_cell.length_b   1.000
_cell.length_c   1.000
_cell.angle_alpha   90.00
_cell.angle_beta   90.00
_cell.angle_gamma   90.00
#
_symmetry.space_group_name_H-M   'P 1'
#
loop_
_entity.id
_entity.type
_entity.pdbx_description
1 polymer ?
#
loop_
_entity_poly.entity_id
_entity_poly.type
_entity_poly.pdbx_seq_one_letter_code
_entity_poly.pdbx_strand_id
1 'polypeptide(L)'
;MDVTKETNQYLRPMMKISEMVPYLKEKNIKFEKMSEKDAEKYLRYNNNYYNVTAYKHNFERYVIDGKFVDKFIDLDFAYLKDLAIIDHRTRLVLFKMTIDIEHYLKIRILNLIEDIEQEDGYRIVNMYLEKDFNDEKFPKKVHKSIFKKVGSSYYDKVFSKYDIDKDKKLENIPIWEFLEIITFGDLVNFYEFFAKEYNLDKEIKNIFIFREIVKLRNAVAHNSCILCDLDKKDNTFAPDYKILAYLNNCNIRKDTRDNKLSNSRIRQMTYTLYMFNEIVTSRGIKKNIIEDINNLFYGRINSHKEYYNNNELLKSIYTYFDKIIKKYYSSDIDKIVWHDHCYVVSWLCEEKVEILLQGHCHFWWSPIFHFWLCNKRMHFLFFYNFLVQIQSLPIFVI
;
A
#
# COMPACT_ATOMS: atom_id res chain seq x y z
N MET A 1 -51.28 13.37 -28.65
CA MET A 1 -50.90 12.18 -27.89
C MET A 1 -49.99 12.64 -26.76
N ASP A 2 -50.60 12.88 -25.59
CA ASP A 2 -49.84 13.23 -24.38
C ASP A 2 -49.17 11.99 -23.86
N VAL A 3 -47.84 11.97 -23.97
CA VAL A 3 -47.00 10.99 -23.28
C VAL A 3 -46.90 11.49 -21.84
N THR A 4 -47.80 11.03 -20.96
CA THR A 4 -47.68 11.19 -19.52
C THR A 4 -46.36 10.56 -19.09
N LYS A 5 -45.38 11.39 -18.79
CA LYS A 5 -44.17 11.00 -18.09
C LYS A 5 -44.58 10.48 -16.71
N GLU A 6 -44.70 9.17 -16.54
CA GLU A 6 -44.61 8.57 -15.22
C GLU A 6 -43.26 9.00 -14.62
N THR A 7 -43.29 9.98 -13.73
CA THR A 7 -42.13 10.40 -12.96
C THR A 7 -41.76 9.25 -12.04
N ASN A 8 -40.76 8.51 -12.43
CA ASN A 8 -40.19 7.44 -11.60
C ASN A 8 -39.75 8.06 -10.26
N GLN A 9 -40.47 7.74 -9.19
CA GLN A 9 -40.36 8.31 -7.84
C GLN A 9 -38.91 8.21 -7.25
N TYR A 10 -38.04 7.44 -7.89
CA TYR A 10 -36.65 7.22 -7.51
C TYR A 10 -35.64 8.06 -8.30
N LEU A 11 -36.05 8.78 -9.35
CA LEU A 11 -35.17 9.62 -10.15
C LEU A 11 -34.90 10.94 -9.44
N ARG A 12 -33.65 11.14 -9.01
CA ARG A 12 -33.18 12.44 -8.56
C ARG A 12 -32.60 13.19 -9.76
N PRO A 13 -33.19 14.31 -10.18
CA PRO A 13 -32.64 15.10 -11.28
C PRO A 13 -31.23 15.61 -10.91
N MET A 14 -30.41 15.83 -11.92
CA MET A 14 -29.07 16.43 -11.72
C MET A 14 -29.26 17.85 -11.16
N MET A 15 -28.63 18.10 -10.00
CA MET A 15 -28.60 19.41 -9.36
C MET A 15 -27.74 20.38 -10.18
N LYS A 16 -28.28 21.59 -10.48
CA LYS A 16 -27.49 22.64 -11.14
C LYS A 16 -26.46 23.22 -10.17
N ILE A 17 -25.34 23.71 -10.69
CA ILE A 17 -24.27 24.28 -9.86
C ILE A 17 -24.77 25.45 -9.00
N SER A 18 -25.66 26.29 -9.57
CA SER A 18 -26.30 27.40 -8.85
C SER A 18 -27.20 26.96 -7.68
N GLU A 19 -27.62 25.71 -7.65
CA GLU A 19 -28.48 25.12 -6.59
C GLU A 19 -27.61 24.44 -5.50
N MET A 20 -26.35 24.07 -5.82
CA MET A 20 -25.48 23.29 -4.92
C MET A 20 -25.10 24.07 -3.66
N VAL A 21 -24.70 25.34 -3.82
CA VAL A 21 -24.30 26.18 -2.67
C VAL A 21 -25.50 26.46 -1.75
N PRO A 22 -26.67 26.90 -2.23
CA PRO A 22 -27.88 27.01 -1.41
C PRO A 22 -28.20 25.71 -0.65
N TYR A 23 -28.16 24.57 -1.34
CA TYR A 23 -28.42 23.26 -0.73
C TYR A 23 -27.39 22.91 0.38
N LEU A 24 -26.12 23.23 0.21
CA LEU A 24 -25.10 23.03 1.25
C LEU A 24 -25.36 23.92 2.46
N LYS A 25 -25.84 25.16 2.27
CA LYS A 25 -26.23 26.07 3.36
C LYS A 25 -27.42 25.52 4.16
N GLU A 26 -28.40 24.89 3.52
CA GLU A 26 -29.51 24.20 4.19
C GLU A 26 -29.02 23.08 5.11
N LYS A 27 -27.84 22.45 4.78
CA LYS A 27 -27.15 21.47 5.62
C LYS A 27 -26.26 22.09 6.71
N ASN A 28 -26.37 23.38 6.93
CA ASN A 28 -25.57 24.16 7.86
C ASN A 28 -24.05 24.13 7.56
N ILE A 29 -23.70 24.02 6.27
CA ILE A 29 -22.30 24.13 5.83
C ILE A 29 -22.01 25.61 5.57
N LYS A 30 -20.99 26.13 6.24
CA LYS A 30 -20.59 27.53 6.20
C LYS A 30 -19.70 27.83 4.98
N PHE A 31 -19.62 29.11 4.62
CA PHE A 31 -18.76 29.66 3.56
C PHE A 31 -17.99 30.89 4.09
N GLU A 32 -17.46 30.79 5.31
CA GLU A 32 -16.72 31.86 5.99
C GLU A 32 -15.24 31.89 5.56
N LYS A 33 -14.68 30.71 5.27
CA LYS A 33 -13.27 30.55 4.85
C LYS A 33 -13.09 30.53 3.34
N MET A 34 -14.18 30.42 2.58
CA MET A 34 -14.19 30.41 1.13
C MET A 34 -15.49 31.05 0.64
N SER A 35 -15.40 32.01 -0.30
CA SER A 35 -16.63 32.64 -0.82
C SER A 35 -17.53 31.66 -1.57
N GLU A 36 -18.84 31.88 -1.55
CA GLU A 36 -19.84 31.08 -2.28
C GLU A 36 -19.50 31.02 -3.79
N LYS A 37 -19.07 32.12 -4.37
CA LYS A 37 -18.66 32.25 -5.77
C LYS A 37 -17.44 31.38 -6.10
N ASP A 38 -16.45 31.32 -5.20
CA ASP A 38 -15.28 30.47 -5.38
C ASP A 38 -15.62 29.00 -5.18
N ALA A 39 -16.58 28.68 -4.29
CA ALA A 39 -17.10 27.33 -4.11
C ALA A 39 -17.84 26.84 -5.37
N GLU A 40 -18.71 27.67 -5.97
CA GLU A 40 -19.34 27.35 -7.26
C GLU A 40 -18.31 27.12 -8.37
N LYS A 41 -17.29 27.99 -8.46
CA LYS A 41 -16.19 27.84 -9.42
C LYS A 41 -15.43 26.53 -9.20
N TYR A 42 -15.16 26.19 -7.95
CA TYR A 42 -14.48 24.93 -7.59
C TYR A 42 -15.30 23.70 -7.98
N LEU A 43 -16.61 23.72 -7.69
CA LEU A 43 -17.54 22.64 -8.05
C LEU A 43 -17.75 22.51 -9.57
N ARG A 44 -17.55 23.60 -10.32
CA ARG A 44 -17.69 23.62 -11.78
C ARG A 44 -16.46 23.06 -12.51
N TYR A 45 -15.25 23.36 -12.02
CA TYR A 45 -14.02 23.18 -12.80
C TYR A 45 -13.00 22.25 -12.14
N ASN A 46 -13.06 22.02 -10.83
CA ASN A 46 -12.01 21.32 -10.10
C ASN A 46 -12.47 19.99 -9.50
N ASN A 47 -13.72 19.91 -9.03
CA ASN A 47 -14.21 18.68 -8.41
C ASN A 47 -15.74 18.63 -8.49
N ASN A 48 -16.30 17.42 -8.48
CA ASN A 48 -17.77 17.26 -8.48
C ASN A 48 -18.35 17.30 -7.06
N TYR A 49 -19.61 17.67 -6.97
CA TYR A 49 -20.37 17.79 -5.73
C TYR A 49 -20.32 16.49 -4.88
N TYR A 50 -20.55 15.33 -5.50
CA TYR A 50 -20.60 14.05 -4.80
C TYR A 50 -19.27 13.72 -4.12
N ASN A 51 -18.15 13.91 -4.83
CA ASN A 51 -16.82 13.65 -4.32
C ASN A 51 -16.47 14.57 -3.14
N VAL A 52 -16.67 15.89 -3.29
CA VAL A 52 -16.35 16.85 -2.23
C VAL A 52 -17.22 16.65 -0.98
N THR A 53 -18.49 16.37 -1.16
CA THR A 53 -19.42 16.19 -0.03
C THR A 53 -19.30 14.83 0.66
N ALA A 54 -18.55 13.87 0.09
CA ALA A 54 -18.30 12.58 0.74
C ALA A 54 -17.56 12.74 2.08
N TYR A 55 -16.72 13.77 2.22
CA TYR A 55 -15.94 14.02 3.45
C TYR A 55 -16.76 14.60 4.61
N LYS A 56 -17.97 15.10 4.36
CA LYS A 56 -18.83 15.69 5.40
C LYS A 56 -19.15 14.69 6.55
N HIS A 57 -19.15 13.40 6.25
CA HIS A 57 -19.42 12.35 7.25
C HIS A 57 -18.31 12.19 8.31
N ASN A 58 -17.17 12.84 8.13
CA ASN A 58 -16.13 12.91 9.15
C ASN A 58 -16.36 14.03 10.17
N PHE A 59 -17.42 14.83 10.01
CA PHE A 59 -17.77 15.94 10.88
C PHE A 59 -19.02 15.65 11.68
N GLU A 60 -19.12 16.28 12.84
CA GLU A 60 -20.27 16.10 13.75
C GLU A 60 -21.57 16.62 13.14
N ARG A 61 -22.63 15.92 13.44
CA ARG A 61 -23.98 16.26 13.01
C ARG A 61 -24.86 16.65 14.20
N TYR A 62 -25.83 17.53 13.96
CA TYR A 62 -26.85 17.82 14.95
C TYR A 62 -27.69 16.58 15.27
N VAL A 63 -28.07 16.45 16.54
CA VAL A 63 -28.99 15.43 17.04
C VAL A 63 -30.27 16.13 17.47
N ILE A 64 -31.42 15.75 16.89
CA ILE A 64 -32.76 16.24 17.26
C ILE A 64 -33.56 14.99 17.63
N ASP A 65 -34.18 15.01 18.80
CA ASP A 65 -35.00 13.89 19.33
C ASP A 65 -34.23 12.52 19.31
N GLY A 66 -32.95 12.55 19.65
CA GLY A 66 -32.08 11.38 19.68
C GLY A 66 -31.65 10.84 18.31
N LYS A 67 -31.98 11.52 17.19
CA LYS A 67 -31.64 11.12 15.84
C LYS A 67 -30.70 12.13 15.18
N PHE A 68 -29.71 11.62 14.46
CA PHE A 68 -28.86 12.45 13.62
C PHE A 68 -29.67 13.05 12.48
N VAL A 69 -29.58 14.37 12.33
CA VAL A 69 -30.14 15.10 11.17
C VAL A 69 -29.01 15.40 10.18
N ASP A 70 -29.37 15.62 8.91
CA ASP A 70 -28.38 15.94 7.85
C ASP A 70 -27.99 17.44 7.88
N LYS A 71 -27.58 17.90 9.08
CA LYS A 71 -27.00 19.22 9.34
C LYS A 71 -25.73 19.07 10.14
N PHE A 72 -24.71 19.85 9.81
CA PHE A 72 -23.35 19.71 10.34
C PHE A 72 -23.01 20.80 11.33
N ILE A 73 -22.18 20.47 12.34
CA ILE A 73 -21.69 21.39 13.35
C ILE A 73 -20.31 21.88 12.91
N ASP A 74 -20.13 23.20 12.92
CA ASP A 74 -18.84 23.88 12.60
C ASP A 74 -18.13 23.41 11.31
N LEU A 75 -18.89 23.02 10.30
CA LEU A 75 -18.37 22.61 9.01
C LEU A 75 -18.37 23.76 8.02
N ASP A 76 -17.20 24.16 7.52
CA ASP A 76 -17.03 25.10 6.40
C ASP A 76 -16.71 24.32 5.11
N PHE A 77 -17.18 24.84 3.97
CA PHE A 77 -16.90 24.24 2.66
C PHE A 77 -15.40 24.17 2.36
N ALA A 78 -14.61 25.14 2.86
CA ALA A 78 -13.15 25.11 2.72
C ALA A 78 -12.53 23.86 3.36
N TYR A 79 -13.08 23.30 4.43
CA TYR A 79 -12.59 22.08 5.07
C TYR A 79 -12.82 20.86 4.19
N LEU A 80 -13.97 20.79 3.52
CA LEU A 80 -14.27 19.71 2.56
C LEU A 80 -13.32 19.78 1.35
N LYS A 81 -13.09 20.97 0.81
CA LYS A 81 -12.11 21.21 -0.26
C LYS A 81 -10.71 20.81 0.17
N ASP A 82 -10.30 21.16 1.37
CA ASP A 82 -8.98 20.84 1.90
C ASP A 82 -8.79 19.34 2.05
N LEU A 83 -9.78 18.62 2.61
CA LEU A 83 -9.79 17.16 2.69
C LEU A 83 -9.73 16.49 1.31
N ALA A 84 -10.43 17.03 0.32
CA ALA A 84 -10.38 16.52 -1.04
C ALA A 84 -8.96 16.62 -1.65
N ILE A 85 -8.23 17.67 -1.35
CA ILE A 85 -6.83 17.85 -1.80
C ILE A 85 -5.90 16.90 -1.03
N ILE A 86 -6.08 16.77 0.29
CA ILE A 86 -5.30 15.83 1.12
C ILE A 86 -5.55 14.40 0.65
N ASP A 87 -6.80 14.01 0.42
CA ASP A 87 -7.19 12.69 -0.07
C ASP A 87 -6.54 12.37 -1.43
N HIS A 88 -6.59 13.33 -2.36
CA HIS A 88 -5.95 13.16 -3.67
C HIS A 88 -4.44 12.91 -3.53
N ARG A 89 -3.73 13.68 -2.73
CA ARG A 89 -2.28 13.50 -2.52
C ARG A 89 -1.98 12.20 -1.78
N THR A 90 -2.81 11.83 -0.80
CA THR A 90 -2.68 10.55 -0.09
C THR A 90 -2.84 9.37 -1.05
N ARG A 91 -3.82 9.44 -1.96
CA ARG A 91 -4.00 8.41 -3.00
C ARG A 91 -2.78 8.25 -3.90
N LEU A 92 -2.13 9.35 -4.29
CA LEU A 92 -0.93 9.29 -5.14
C LEU A 92 0.23 8.59 -4.43
N VAL A 93 0.47 8.89 -3.16
CA VAL A 93 1.51 8.21 -2.36
C VAL A 93 1.20 6.73 -2.21
N LEU A 94 -0.03 6.39 -1.81
CA LEU A 94 -0.46 5.01 -1.63
C LEU A 94 -0.47 4.22 -2.95
N PHE A 95 -0.77 4.87 -4.07
CA PHE A 95 -0.73 4.23 -5.39
C PHE A 95 0.70 3.81 -5.75
N LYS A 96 1.69 4.70 -5.55
CA LYS A 96 3.11 4.37 -5.74
C LYS A 96 3.51 3.17 -4.86
N MET A 97 3.19 3.22 -3.57
CA MET A 97 3.51 2.13 -2.64
C MET A 97 2.88 0.80 -3.05
N THR A 98 1.63 0.81 -3.51
CA THR A 98 0.93 -0.43 -3.90
C THR A 98 1.45 -1.03 -5.21
N ILE A 99 1.96 -0.21 -6.14
CA ILE A 99 2.65 -0.68 -7.36
C ILE A 99 3.98 -1.35 -6.98
N ASP A 100 4.75 -0.73 -6.09
CA ASP A 100 6.01 -1.31 -5.62
C ASP A 100 5.76 -2.63 -4.88
N ILE A 101 4.73 -2.70 -4.01
CA ILE A 101 4.34 -3.95 -3.33
C ILE A 101 3.97 -5.04 -4.36
N GLU A 102 3.20 -4.72 -5.41
CA GLU A 102 2.87 -5.66 -6.48
C GLU A 102 4.13 -6.19 -7.16
N HIS A 103 5.06 -5.31 -7.50
CA HIS A 103 6.34 -5.66 -8.14
C HIS A 103 7.19 -6.56 -7.24
N TYR A 104 7.38 -6.19 -5.97
CA TYR A 104 8.20 -6.98 -5.05
C TYR A 104 7.56 -8.30 -4.64
N LEU A 105 6.22 -8.43 -4.70
CA LEU A 105 5.55 -9.71 -4.54
C LEU A 105 5.87 -10.66 -5.70
N LYS A 106 5.94 -10.16 -6.95
CA LYS A 106 6.38 -10.96 -8.11
C LYS A 106 7.81 -11.47 -7.92
N ILE A 107 8.73 -10.59 -7.52
CA ILE A 107 10.13 -10.96 -7.24
C ILE A 107 10.19 -12.02 -6.13
N ARG A 108 9.42 -11.84 -5.05
CA ARG A 108 9.37 -12.81 -3.95
C ARG A 108 8.90 -14.18 -4.41
N ILE A 109 7.87 -14.25 -5.25
CA ILE A 109 7.38 -15.51 -5.82
C ILE A 109 8.47 -16.19 -6.64
N LEU A 110 9.16 -15.44 -7.51
CA LEU A 110 10.25 -16.00 -8.32
C LEU A 110 11.37 -16.58 -7.46
N ASN A 111 11.81 -15.86 -6.42
CA ASN A 111 12.84 -16.34 -5.52
C ASN A 111 12.38 -17.61 -4.75
N LEU A 112 11.13 -17.64 -4.27
CA LEU A 112 10.60 -18.81 -3.57
C LEU A 112 10.49 -20.04 -4.48
N ILE A 113 10.20 -19.86 -5.77
CA ILE A 113 10.15 -20.95 -6.75
C ILE A 113 11.54 -21.49 -7.05
N GLU A 114 12.55 -20.62 -7.13
CA GLU A 114 13.97 -21.03 -7.35
C GLU A 114 14.46 -21.96 -6.23
N ASP A 115 13.96 -21.76 -5.00
CA ASP A 115 14.32 -22.59 -3.83
C ASP A 115 13.61 -23.96 -3.82
N ILE A 116 12.70 -24.25 -4.76
CA ILE A 116 11.89 -25.49 -4.80
C ILE A 116 12.44 -26.41 -5.90
N GLU A 117 13.16 -27.46 -5.52
CA GLU A 117 13.83 -28.41 -6.42
C GLU A 117 12.90 -29.04 -7.48
N GLN A 118 11.59 -29.18 -7.19
CA GLN A 118 10.64 -29.82 -8.09
C GLN A 118 10.04 -28.83 -9.12
N GLU A 119 10.36 -27.54 -9.04
CA GLU A 119 9.82 -26.51 -9.92
C GLU A 119 10.73 -26.22 -11.11
N ASP A 120 10.09 -26.14 -12.28
CA ASP A 120 10.71 -25.75 -13.55
C ASP A 120 10.20 -24.41 -14.07
N GLY A 121 9.36 -23.73 -13.28
CA GLY A 121 8.70 -22.47 -13.64
C GLY A 121 7.47 -22.61 -14.55
N TYR A 122 7.10 -23.84 -14.93
CA TYR A 122 5.89 -24.12 -15.72
C TYR A 122 4.87 -24.93 -14.90
N ARG A 123 5.32 -25.86 -14.09
CA ARG A 123 4.47 -26.79 -13.35
C ARG A 123 3.40 -26.10 -12.51
N ILE A 124 3.80 -25.19 -11.64
CA ILE A 124 2.86 -24.49 -10.75
C ILE A 124 1.87 -23.61 -11.50
N VAL A 125 2.31 -22.99 -12.60
CA VAL A 125 1.44 -22.17 -13.46
C VAL A 125 0.41 -23.04 -14.16
N ASN A 126 0.83 -24.18 -14.74
CA ASN A 126 -0.08 -25.11 -15.40
C ASN A 126 -1.12 -25.66 -14.42
N MET A 127 -0.71 -26.05 -13.19
CA MET A 127 -1.64 -26.51 -12.14
C MET A 127 -2.66 -25.42 -11.76
N TYR A 128 -2.22 -24.17 -11.64
CA TYR A 128 -3.11 -23.06 -11.31
C TYR A 128 -4.09 -22.74 -12.43
N LEU A 129 -3.63 -22.73 -13.68
CA LEU A 129 -4.46 -22.48 -14.84
C LEU A 129 -5.46 -23.62 -15.08
N GLU A 130 -5.07 -24.87 -14.83
CA GLU A 130 -5.98 -26.01 -14.89
C GLU A 130 -7.10 -25.91 -13.85
N LYS A 131 -6.74 -25.55 -12.62
CA LYS A 131 -7.71 -25.29 -11.56
C LYS A 131 -8.67 -24.16 -11.92
N ASP A 132 -8.18 -23.03 -12.48
CA ASP A 132 -9.02 -21.90 -12.93
C ASP A 132 -9.96 -22.31 -14.07
N PHE A 133 -9.47 -23.14 -15.00
CA PHE A 133 -10.26 -23.61 -16.12
C PHE A 133 -11.43 -24.49 -15.70
N ASN A 134 -11.21 -25.35 -14.71
CA ASN A 134 -12.17 -26.33 -14.19
C ASN A 134 -12.94 -25.85 -12.94
N ASP A 135 -12.77 -24.57 -12.51
CA ASP A 135 -13.47 -24.05 -11.34
C ASP A 135 -14.99 -24.06 -11.56
N GLU A 136 -15.72 -24.75 -10.69
CA GLU A 136 -17.18 -24.93 -10.81
C GLU A 136 -17.97 -23.64 -10.60
N LYS A 137 -17.46 -22.75 -9.73
CA LYS A 137 -18.16 -21.53 -9.32
C LYS A 137 -17.86 -20.36 -10.23
N PHE A 138 -16.60 -20.22 -10.62
CA PHE A 138 -16.11 -19.11 -11.45
C PHE A 138 -15.16 -19.60 -12.54
N PRO A 139 -15.65 -20.42 -13.49
CA PRO A 139 -14.79 -21.03 -14.50
C PRO A 139 -14.09 -19.99 -15.36
N LYS A 140 -12.82 -20.27 -15.65
CA LYS A 140 -11.98 -19.44 -16.55
C LYS A 140 -11.86 -17.97 -16.13
N LYS A 141 -11.84 -17.66 -14.81
CA LYS A 141 -11.79 -16.28 -14.32
C LYS A 141 -10.45 -15.61 -14.71
N VAL A 142 -9.34 -16.28 -14.44
CA VAL A 142 -7.99 -15.80 -14.75
C VAL A 142 -7.78 -15.80 -16.26
N HIS A 143 -8.20 -16.85 -16.96
CA HIS A 143 -8.21 -16.90 -18.43
C HIS A 143 -8.91 -15.67 -19.04
N LYS A 144 -10.15 -15.39 -18.61
CA LYS A 144 -10.92 -14.22 -19.09
C LYS A 144 -10.23 -12.89 -18.78
N SER A 145 -9.55 -12.79 -17.64
CA SER A 145 -8.78 -11.60 -17.23
C SER A 145 -7.58 -11.39 -18.16
N ILE A 146 -6.86 -12.45 -18.49
CA ILE A 146 -5.71 -12.43 -19.41
C ILE A 146 -6.17 -12.06 -20.83
N PHE A 147 -7.22 -12.71 -21.35
CA PHE A 147 -7.73 -12.42 -22.71
C PHE A 147 -8.17 -10.98 -22.92
N LYS A 148 -8.64 -10.27 -21.89
CA LYS A 148 -8.98 -8.84 -21.99
C LYS A 148 -7.79 -7.95 -22.31
N LYS A 149 -6.57 -8.43 -22.14
CA LYS A 149 -5.32 -7.70 -22.42
C LYS A 149 -4.76 -7.95 -23.82
N VAL A 150 -5.33 -8.88 -24.56
CA VAL A 150 -4.98 -9.13 -25.98
C VAL A 150 -5.26 -7.86 -26.79
N GLY A 151 -4.32 -7.48 -27.65
CA GLY A 151 -4.37 -6.24 -28.44
C GLY A 151 -3.63 -5.06 -27.79
N SER A 152 -2.98 -5.26 -26.63
CA SER A 152 -2.03 -4.30 -26.06
C SER A 152 -0.61 -4.64 -26.50
N SER A 153 0.07 -3.71 -27.16
CA SER A 153 1.40 -3.93 -27.78
C SER A 153 2.46 -4.52 -26.84
N TYR A 154 2.36 -4.25 -25.53
CA TYR A 154 3.26 -4.82 -24.55
C TYR A 154 3.00 -6.32 -24.33
N TYR A 155 1.74 -6.71 -24.20
CA TYR A 155 1.34 -8.10 -23.94
C TYR A 155 1.34 -8.94 -25.22
N ASP A 156 1.20 -8.33 -26.40
CA ASP A 156 1.19 -9.04 -27.69
C ASP A 156 2.50 -9.79 -27.94
N LYS A 157 3.62 -9.30 -27.41
CA LYS A 157 4.91 -10.02 -27.46
C LYS A 157 4.88 -11.35 -26.69
N VAL A 158 4.13 -11.41 -25.59
CA VAL A 158 3.91 -12.64 -24.83
C VAL A 158 2.88 -13.51 -25.56
N PHE A 159 1.76 -12.93 -25.97
CA PHE A 159 0.66 -13.66 -26.59
C PHE A 159 1.00 -14.25 -27.95
N SER A 160 1.88 -13.63 -28.74
CA SER A 160 2.32 -14.16 -30.03
C SER A 160 3.12 -15.47 -29.94
N LYS A 161 3.65 -15.80 -28.76
CA LYS A 161 4.40 -17.04 -28.52
C LYS A 161 3.48 -18.23 -28.21
N TYR A 162 2.25 -17.96 -27.79
CA TYR A 162 1.30 -18.97 -27.36
C TYR A 162 0.07 -18.89 -28.25
N ASP A 163 -0.46 -20.04 -28.67
CA ASP A 163 -1.71 -20.12 -29.46
C ASP A 163 -2.90 -19.82 -28.52
N ILE A 164 -3.09 -18.51 -28.24
CA ILE A 164 -4.06 -18.02 -27.27
C ILE A 164 -5.42 -17.88 -27.94
N ASP A 165 -6.24 -18.91 -27.80
CA ASP A 165 -7.65 -18.92 -28.16
C ASP A 165 -8.54 -18.81 -26.90
N LYS A 166 -9.63 -18.03 -27.00
CA LYS A 166 -10.59 -17.82 -25.90
C LYS A 166 -11.19 -19.10 -25.35
N ASP A 167 -11.30 -20.13 -26.21
CA ASP A 167 -11.92 -21.41 -25.87
C ASP A 167 -10.91 -22.47 -25.50
N LYS A 168 -9.62 -22.25 -25.74
CA LYS A 168 -8.55 -23.16 -25.36
C LYS A 168 -8.06 -22.88 -23.94
N LYS A 169 -7.57 -23.90 -23.29
CA LYS A 169 -6.86 -23.80 -22.03
C LYS A 169 -5.50 -23.14 -22.27
N LEU A 170 -5.16 -22.15 -21.45
CA LEU A 170 -3.81 -21.60 -21.43
C LEU A 170 -2.85 -22.62 -20.82
N GLU A 171 -1.77 -22.93 -21.51
CA GLU A 171 -0.78 -23.92 -21.08
C GLU A 171 0.64 -23.44 -21.40
N ASN A 172 1.61 -23.97 -20.66
CA ASN A 172 3.03 -23.79 -20.92
C ASN A 172 3.50 -22.33 -20.94
N ILE A 173 2.84 -21.47 -20.15
CA ILE A 173 3.30 -20.11 -19.90
C ILE A 173 4.28 -20.16 -18.74
N PRO A 174 5.55 -19.72 -18.93
CA PRO A 174 6.51 -19.69 -17.83
C PRO A 174 6.13 -18.65 -16.78
N ILE A 175 6.48 -18.91 -15.54
CA ILE A 175 6.11 -18.08 -14.41
C ILE A 175 6.48 -16.61 -14.57
N TRP A 176 7.64 -16.29 -15.12
CA TRP A 176 8.08 -14.89 -15.31
C TRP A 176 7.23 -14.13 -16.34
N GLU A 177 6.67 -14.78 -17.35
CA GLU A 177 5.71 -14.19 -18.27
C GLU A 177 4.30 -14.17 -17.71
N PHE A 178 3.90 -15.24 -17.00
CA PHE A 178 2.60 -15.33 -16.33
C PHE A 178 2.38 -14.20 -15.32
N LEU A 179 3.39 -13.92 -14.48
CA LEU A 179 3.31 -12.85 -13.49
C LEU A 179 3.16 -11.46 -14.11
N GLU A 180 3.60 -11.25 -15.36
CA GLU A 180 3.43 -9.97 -16.05
C GLU A 180 2.03 -9.77 -16.63
N ILE A 181 1.36 -10.85 -17.00
CA ILE A 181 0.06 -10.77 -17.69
C ILE A 181 -1.15 -10.86 -16.73
N ILE A 182 -0.97 -11.18 -15.47
CA ILE A 182 -2.07 -11.24 -14.50
C ILE A 182 -2.31 -9.90 -13.80
N THR A 183 -3.50 -9.72 -13.19
CA THR A 183 -3.80 -8.53 -12.37
C THR A 183 -3.24 -8.71 -10.96
N PHE A 184 -3.09 -7.62 -10.21
CA PHE A 184 -2.64 -7.72 -8.81
C PHE A 184 -3.56 -8.61 -7.94
N GLY A 185 -4.88 -8.57 -8.19
CA GLY A 185 -5.81 -9.47 -7.50
C GLY A 185 -5.59 -10.94 -7.86
N ASP A 186 -5.34 -11.25 -9.14
CA ASP A 186 -5.03 -12.60 -9.59
C ASP A 186 -3.65 -13.05 -9.11
N LEU A 187 -2.67 -12.13 -9.02
CA LEU A 187 -1.35 -12.37 -8.43
C LEU A 187 -1.46 -12.84 -6.96
N VAL A 188 -2.29 -12.17 -6.15
CA VAL A 188 -2.51 -12.59 -4.76
C VAL A 188 -3.23 -13.94 -4.66
N ASN A 189 -4.17 -14.22 -5.56
CA ASN A 189 -4.82 -15.53 -5.62
C ASN A 189 -3.84 -16.64 -6.05
N PHE A 190 -2.98 -16.37 -7.02
CA PHE A 190 -1.91 -17.27 -7.43
C PHE A 190 -0.92 -17.51 -6.29
N TYR A 191 -0.50 -16.45 -5.60
CA TYR A 191 0.40 -16.55 -4.45
C TYR A 191 -0.19 -17.40 -3.32
N GLU A 192 -1.49 -17.26 -3.04
CA GLU A 192 -2.17 -18.13 -2.08
C GLU A 192 -2.16 -19.60 -2.52
N PHE A 193 -2.46 -19.86 -3.79
CA PHE A 193 -2.43 -21.21 -4.36
C PHE A 193 -1.03 -21.80 -4.24
N PHE A 194 -0.02 -21.08 -4.69
CA PHE A 194 1.39 -21.45 -4.61
C PHE A 194 1.83 -21.75 -3.16
N ALA A 195 1.53 -20.85 -2.23
CA ALA A 195 1.91 -21.01 -0.84
C ALA A 195 1.24 -22.25 -0.18
N LYS A 196 0.01 -22.57 -0.56
CA LYS A 196 -0.70 -23.76 -0.08
C LYS A 196 -0.15 -25.05 -0.68
N GLU A 197 0.17 -25.06 -1.97
CA GLU A 197 0.70 -26.22 -2.68
C GLU A 197 2.03 -26.68 -2.06
N TYR A 198 2.89 -25.72 -1.68
CA TYR A 198 4.20 -26.01 -1.10
C TYR A 198 4.26 -25.87 0.44
N ASN A 199 3.11 -25.75 1.11
CA ASN A 199 3.00 -25.64 2.58
C ASN A 199 3.86 -24.51 3.17
N LEU A 200 3.88 -23.34 2.51
CA LEU A 200 4.64 -22.16 2.93
C LEU A 200 3.85 -21.37 3.98
N ASP A 201 3.80 -21.84 5.22
CA ASP A 201 3.00 -21.27 6.32
C ASP A 201 3.24 -19.79 6.57
N LYS A 202 4.49 -19.34 6.46
CA LYS A 202 4.86 -17.93 6.65
C LYS A 202 4.19 -17.03 5.60
N GLU A 203 4.09 -17.52 4.37
CA GLU A 203 3.52 -16.81 3.24
C GLU A 203 1.98 -16.82 3.29
N ILE A 204 1.38 -17.95 3.67
CA ILE A 204 -0.07 -18.08 3.85
C ILE A 204 -0.60 -17.01 4.83
N LYS A 205 0.13 -16.75 5.91
CA LYS A 205 -0.22 -15.71 6.90
C LYS A 205 -0.21 -14.28 6.35
N ASN A 206 0.43 -14.02 5.23
CA ASN A 206 0.47 -12.68 4.60
C ASN A 206 -0.70 -12.45 3.62
N ILE A 207 -1.40 -13.49 3.19
CA ILE A 207 -2.42 -13.42 2.13
C ILE A 207 -3.53 -12.43 2.49
N PHE A 208 -4.02 -12.46 3.72
CA PHE A 208 -5.06 -11.54 4.16
C PHE A 208 -4.61 -10.07 4.04
N ILE A 209 -3.36 -9.78 4.41
CA ILE A 209 -2.77 -8.43 4.31
C ILE A 209 -2.74 -7.98 2.85
N PHE A 210 -2.25 -8.84 1.94
CA PHE A 210 -2.23 -8.52 0.50
C PHE A 210 -3.62 -8.28 -0.08
N ARG A 211 -4.64 -9.06 0.35
CA ARG A 211 -6.03 -8.84 -0.09
C ARG A 211 -6.57 -7.47 0.29
N GLU A 212 -6.26 -6.98 1.48
CA GLU A 212 -6.64 -5.62 1.90
C GLU A 212 -5.89 -4.56 1.09
N ILE A 213 -4.61 -4.79 0.76
CA ILE A 213 -3.82 -3.90 -0.11
C ILE A 213 -4.39 -3.85 -1.53
N VAL A 214 -4.81 -4.98 -2.10
CA VAL A 214 -5.50 -5.02 -3.41
C VAL A 214 -6.76 -4.17 -3.42
N LYS A 215 -7.57 -4.22 -2.34
CA LYS A 215 -8.77 -3.38 -2.21
C LYS A 215 -8.42 -1.89 -2.20
N LEU A 216 -7.37 -1.50 -1.48
CA LEU A 216 -6.89 -0.12 -1.46
C LEU A 216 -6.35 0.30 -2.83
N ARG A 217 -5.49 -0.52 -3.44
CA ARG A 217 -4.94 -0.23 -4.77
C ARG A 217 -6.03 0.00 -5.81
N ASN A 218 -7.06 -0.83 -5.81
CA ASN A 218 -8.20 -0.65 -6.71
C ASN A 218 -8.96 0.65 -6.40
N ALA A 219 -9.19 0.98 -5.14
CA ALA A 219 -9.84 2.23 -4.76
C ALA A 219 -9.04 3.46 -5.21
N VAL A 220 -7.72 3.48 -5.01
CA VAL A 220 -6.88 4.61 -5.42
C VAL A 220 -6.74 4.71 -6.94
N ALA A 221 -6.64 3.58 -7.64
CA ALA A 221 -6.59 3.52 -9.11
C ALA A 221 -7.90 4.02 -9.76
N HIS A 222 -9.05 3.75 -9.14
CA HIS A 222 -10.36 4.21 -9.59
C HIS A 222 -10.75 5.59 -9.03
N ASN A 223 -9.81 6.32 -8.46
CA ASN A 223 -10.04 7.67 -7.93
C ASN A 223 -11.15 7.76 -6.87
N SER A 224 -11.37 6.68 -6.10
CA SER A 224 -12.35 6.65 -5.01
C SER A 224 -11.86 7.48 -3.82
N CYS A 225 -12.78 8.17 -3.12
CA CYS A 225 -12.47 8.83 -1.85
C CYS A 225 -12.03 7.78 -0.81
N ILE A 226 -10.84 7.96 -0.25
CA ILE A 226 -10.30 7.04 0.77
C ILE A 226 -10.32 7.63 2.19
N LEU A 227 -10.50 8.95 2.30
CA LEU A 227 -10.62 9.67 3.57
C LEU A 227 -12.07 10.03 3.92
N CYS A 228 -13.07 9.33 3.35
CA CYS A 228 -14.47 9.46 3.74
C CYS A 228 -14.86 8.36 4.76
N ASP A 229 -15.91 8.60 5.54
CA ASP A 229 -16.50 7.63 6.48
C ASP A 229 -15.46 7.00 7.44
N LEU A 230 -14.53 7.80 7.95
CA LEU A 230 -13.43 7.32 8.81
C LEU A 230 -13.90 6.94 10.24
N ASP A 231 -15.14 7.21 10.58
CA ASP A 231 -15.81 6.80 11.81
C ASP A 231 -16.47 5.41 11.74
N LYS A 232 -16.71 4.90 10.51
CA LYS A 232 -17.35 3.59 10.31
C LYS A 232 -16.49 2.45 10.86
N LYS A 233 -17.12 1.54 11.58
CA LYS A 233 -16.47 0.38 12.21
C LYS A 233 -16.97 -0.93 11.61
N ASP A 234 -16.03 -1.86 11.45
CA ASP A 234 -16.28 -3.26 11.13
C ASP A 234 -16.04 -4.07 12.42
N ASN A 235 -17.12 -4.43 13.09
CA ASN A 235 -17.05 -5.14 14.36
C ASN A 235 -16.74 -6.65 14.20
N THR A 236 -16.73 -7.15 12.97
CA THR A 236 -16.40 -8.57 12.67
C THR A 236 -14.92 -8.78 12.40
N PHE A 237 -14.15 -7.70 12.31
CA PHE A 237 -12.74 -7.72 11.96
C PHE A 237 -11.87 -8.18 13.14
N ALA A 238 -11.01 -9.19 12.88
CA ALA A 238 -9.93 -9.60 13.77
C ALA A 238 -8.57 -9.18 13.18
N PRO A 239 -7.76 -8.39 13.88
CA PRO A 239 -6.48 -7.93 13.37
C PRO A 239 -5.44 -9.06 13.33
N ASP A 240 -4.56 -9.03 12.31
CA ASP A 240 -3.42 -9.93 12.21
C ASP A 240 -2.38 -9.62 13.32
N TYR A 241 -1.77 -10.68 13.88
CA TYR A 241 -0.80 -10.53 14.98
C TYR A 241 0.47 -9.77 14.57
N LYS A 242 0.91 -9.85 13.31
CA LYS A 242 2.08 -9.12 12.79
C LYS A 242 1.80 -7.62 12.78
N ILE A 243 0.60 -7.24 12.39
CA ILE A 243 0.15 -5.84 12.41
C ILE A 243 0.04 -5.33 13.85
N LEU A 244 -0.45 -6.17 14.78
CA LEU A 244 -0.50 -5.80 16.20
C LEU A 244 0.91 -5.59 16.77
N ALA A 245 1.88 -6.44 16.42
CA ALA A 245 3.28 -6.29 16.83
C ALA A 245 3.90 -5.02 16.21
N TYR A 246 3.68 -4.77 14.92
CA TYR A 246 4.14 -3.57 14.22
C TYR A 246 3.62 -2.28 14.89
N LEU A 247 2.33 -2.23 15.21
CA LEU A 247 1.73 -1.08 15.88
C LEU A 247 2.16 -0.95 17.36
N ASN A 248 2.44 -2.06 18.03
CA ASN A 248 2.99 -2.05 19.37
C ASN A 248 4.37 -1.39 19.41
N ASN A 249 5.21 -1.66 18.41
CA ASN A 249 6.53 -1.03 18.25
C ASN A 249 6.43 0.49 17.98
N CYS A 250 5.26 0.99 17.56
CA CYS A 250 4.96 2.43 17.43
C CYS A 250 4.42 3.04 18.74
N ASN A 251 4.40 2.33 19.85
CA ASN A 251 3.79 2.77 21.10
C ASN A 251 2.31 3.18 20.96
N ILE A 252 1.54 2.44 20.15
CA ILE A 252 0.10 2.63 19.98
C ILE A 252 -0.62 1.67 20.92
N ARG A 253 -1.43 2.21 21.84
CA ARG A 253 -2.17 1.43 22.85
C ARG A 253 -3.17 0.48 22.19
N LYS A 254 -3.48 -0.65 22.85
CA LYS A 254 -4.39 -1.69 22.37
C LYS A 254 -5.74 -1.12 21.93
N ASP A 255 -6.41 -0.35 22.79
CA ASP A 255 -7.74 0.22 22.47
C ASP A 255 -7.71 1.11 21.21
N THR A 256 -6.61 1.86 21.03
CA THR A 256 -6.42 2.67 19.81
C THR A 256 -6.21 1.79 18.60
N ARG A 257 -5.42 0.71 18.70
CA ARG A 257 -5.21 -0.24 17.59
C ARG A 257 -6.53 -0.87 17.15
N ASP A 258 -7.28 -1.41 18.09
CA ASP A 258 -8.55 -2.09 17.83
C ASP A 258 -9.56 -1.12 17.21
N ASN A 259 -9.67 0.09 17.75
CA ASN A 259 -10.56 1.14 17.23
C ASN A 259 -10.16 1.57 15.80
N LYS A 260 -8.87 1.81 15.53
CA LYS A 260 -8.42 2.30 14.21
C LYS A 260 -8.46 1.19 13.15
N LEU A 261 -8.08 -0.03 13.49
CA LEU A 261 -8.12 -1.16 12.56
C LEU A 261 -9.54 -1.64 12.24
N SER A 262 -10.54 -1.34 13.08
CA SER A 262 -11.95 -1.63 12.76
C SER A 262 -12.45 -0.80 11.57
N ASN A 263 -11.87 0.37 11.28
CA ASN A 263 -12.17 1.08 10.03
C ASN A 263 -11.40 0.48 8.86
N SER A 264 -12.11 0.07 7.80
CA SER A 264 -11.51 -0.63 6.65
C SER A 264 -10.44 0.20 5.92
N ARG A 265 -10.65 1.52 5.78
CA ARG A 265 -9.69 2.40 5.08
C ARG A 265 -8.42 2.62 5.91
N ILE A 266 -8.57 2.88 7.19
CA ILE A 266 -7.43 3.02 8.12
C ILE A 266 -6.63 1.71 8.16
N ARG A 267 -7.32 0.56 8.21
CA ARG A 267 -6.71 -0.77 8.15
C ARG A 267 -5.91 -0.99 6.87
N GLN A 268 -6.50 -0.71 5.71
CA GLN A 268 -5.86 -0.85 4.41
C GLN A 268 -4.62 0.02 4.27
N MET A 269 -4.68 1.28 4.70
CA MET A 269 -3.52 2.18 4.73
C MET A 269 -2.43 1.67 5.66
N THR A 270 -2.79 1.21 6.86
CA THR A 270 -1.84 0.63 7.83
C THR A 270 -1.14 -0.61 7.27
N TYR A 271 -1.90 -1.50 6.61
CA TYR A 271 -1.35 -2.72 5.99
C TYR A 271 -0.43 -2.40 4.82
N THR A 272 -0.74 -1.37 4.05
CA THR A 272 0.13 -0.90 2.96
C THR A 272 1.45 -0.36 3.51
N LEU A 273 1.43 0.47 4.54
CA LEU A 273 2.64 0.96 5.20
C LEU A 273 3.47 -0.21 5.76
N TYR A 274 2.85 -1.14 6.47
CA TYR A 274 3.52 -2.32 7.00
C TYR A 274 4.19 -3.13 5.88
N MET A 275 3.42 -3.55 4.88
CA MET A 275 3.91 -4.46 3.84
C MET A 275 4.96 -3.81 2.93
N PHE A 276 4.84 -2.51 2.65
CA PHE A 276 5.87 -1.76 1.93
C PHE A 276 7.22 -1.81 2.66
N ASN A 277 7.21 -1.62 3.97
CA ASN A 277 8.43 -1.70 4.78
C ASN A 277 9.03 -3.12 4.77
N GLU A 278 8.18 -4.15 4.81
CA GLU A 278 8.59 -5.56 4.89
C GLU A 278 9.18 -6.10 3.59
N ILE A 279 8.58 -5.80 2.42
CA ILE A 279 8.97 -6.51 1.18
C ILE A 279 9.76 -5.66 0.19
N VAL A 280 9.65 -4.32 0.24
CA VAL A 280 10.41 -3.46 -0.67
C VAL A 280 11.84 -3.35 -0.17
N THR A 281 12.81 -3.82 -0.96
CA THR A 281 14.23 -3.86 -0.56
C THR A 281 15.04 -2.69 -1.13
N SER A 282 14.59 -2.04 -2.22
CA SER A 282 15.31 -0.93 -2.85
C SER A 282 15.37 0.31 -1.96
N ARG A 283 16.59 0.74 -1.62
CA ARG A 283 16.84 1.97 -0.84
C ARG A 283 16.35 3.22 -1.57
N GLY A 284 16.53 3.29 -2.90
CA GLY A 284 16.09 4.43 -3.71
C GLY A 284 14.57 4.60 -3.70
N ILE A 285 13.83 3.49 -3.86
CA ILE A 285 12.37 3.49 -3.79
C ILE A 285 11.90 3.91 -2.39
N LYS A 286 12.48 3.30 -1.33
CA LYS A 286 12.15 3.67 0.06
C LYS A 286 12.39 5.17 0.33
N LYS A 287 13.54 5.70 -0.10
CA LYS A 287 13.86 7.12 0.06
C LYS A 287 12.81 8.02 -0.59
N ASN A 288 12.46 7.76 -1.84
CA ASN A 288 11.47 8.57 -2.57
C ASN A 288 10.09 8.53 -1.89
N ILE A 289 9.65 7.38 -1.42
CA ILE A 289 8.38 7.24 -0.70
C ILE A 289 8.42 7.95 0.66
N ILE A 290 9.53 7.88 1.39
CA ILE A 290 9.72 8.62 2.64
C ILE A 290 9.62 10.13 2.40
N GLU A 291 10.24 10.66 1.34
CA GLU A 291 10.15 12.07 0.97
C GLU A 291 8.70 12.45 0.62
N ASP A 292 7.99 11.64 -0.18
CA ASP A 292 6.59 11.86 -0.53
C ASP A 292 5.67 11.87 0.72
N ILE A 293 5.86 10.92 1.64
CA ILE A 293 5.10 10.84 2.90
C ILE A 293 5.38 12.07 3.77
N ASN A 294 6.63 12.48 3.93
CA ASN A 294 6.98 13.64 4.75
C ASN A 294 6.43 14.94 4.16
N ASN A 295 6.52 15.12 2.83
CA ASN A 295 5.94 16.28 2.15
C ASN A 295 4.41 16.33 2.28
N LEU A 296 3.75 15.17 2.24
CA LEU A 296 2.31 15.09 2.47
C LEU A 296 1.97 15.38 3.93
N PHE A 297 2.59 14.64 4.86
CA PHE A 297 2.17 14.56 6.24
C PHE A 297 2.58 15.80 7.05
N TYR A 298 3.84 16.19 6.95
CA TYR A 298 4.36 17.38 7.66
C TYR A 298 4.27 18.68 6.86
N GLY A 299 4.15 18.59 5.53
CA GLY A 299 3.92 19.74 4.66
C GLY A 299 2.44 20.01 4.47
N ARG A 300 1.80 19.28 3.54
CA ARG A 300 0.44 19.60 3.06
C ARG A 300 -0.66 19.46 4.13
N ILE A 301 -0.64 18.41 4.95
CA ILE A 301 -1.68 18.22 5.98
C ILE A 301 -1.62 19.35 7.03
N ASN A 302 -0.42 19.81 7.35
CA ASN A 302 -0.25 20.89 8.32
C ASN A 302 -0.54 22.31 7.78
N SER A 303 -0.70 22.48 6.47
CA SER A 303 -0.91 23.80 5.86
C SER A 303 -2.17 24.50 6.36
N HIS A 304 -3.21 23.73 6.71
CA HIS A 304 -4.49 24.23 7.23
C HIS A 304 -4.95 23.41 8.45
N LYS A 305 -4.01 23.09 9.35
CA LYS A 305 -4.31 22.28 10.55
C LYS A 305 -5.40 22.90 11.42
N GLU A 306 -5.52 24.24 11.40
CA GLU A 306 -6.53 24.98 12.14
C GLU A 306 -7.97 24.65 11.74
N TYR A 307 -8.20 24.15 10.51
CA TYR A 307 -9.52 23.69 10.04
C TYR A 307 -10.04 22.48 10.82
N TYR A 308 -9.14 21.75 11.48
CA TYR A 308 -9.45 20.50 12.15
C TYR A 308 -9.30 20.56 13.67
N ASN A 309 -9.09 21.75 14.24
CA ASN A 309 -8.86 21.92 15.68
C ASN A 309 -9.99 21.36 16.54
N ASN A 310 -11.24 21.45 16.07
CA ASN A 310 -12.43 20.95 16.76
C ASN A 310 -12.85 19.55 16.29
N ASN A 311 -12.09 18.89 15.43
CA ASN A 311 -12.43 17.56 14.91
C ASN A 311 -11.56 16.46 15.54
N GLU A 312 -12.06 15.88 16.64
CA GLU A 312 -11.33 14.85 17.39
C GLU A 312 -11.07 13.56 16.57
N LEU A 313 -11.99 13.21 15.66
CA LEU A 313 -11.82 12.05 14.77
C LEU A 313 -10.56 12.20 13.90
N LEU A 314 -10.48 13.31 13.15
CA LEU A 314 -9.35 13.57 12.24
C LEU A 314 -8.03 13.78 13.00
N LYS A 315 -8.04 14.48 14.13
CA LYS A 315 -6.85 14.63 15.01
C LYS A 315 -6.35 13.29 15.52
N SER A 316 -7.25 12.42 15.95
CA SER A 316 -6.92 11.08 16.45
C SER A 316 -6.34 10.20 15.35
N ILE A 317 -6.82 10.30 14.11
CA ILE A 317 -6.29 9.56 12.95
C ILE A 317 -4.92 10.12 12.56
N TYR A 318 -4.75 11.44 12.54
CA TYR A 318 -3.45 12.06 12.31
C TYR A 318 -2.41 11.56 13.32
N THR A 319 -2.73 11.61 14.61
CA THR A 319 -1.84 11.15 15.69
C THR A 319 -1.48 9.66 15.55
N TYR A 320 -2.42 8.83 15.09
CA TYR A 320 -2.19 7.42 14.85
C TYR A 320 -1.15 7.20 13.75
N PHE A 321 -1.32 7.84 12.58
CA PHE A 321 -0.37 7.72 11.47
C PHE A 321 0.96 8.44 11.75
N ASP A 322 0.97 9.55 12.49
CA ASP A 322 2.19 10.24 12.93
C ASP A 322 3.14 9.32 13.68
N LYS A 323 2.61 8.48 14.59
CA LYS A 323 3.41 7.50 15.31
C LYS A 323 4.04 6.44 14.40
N ILE A 324 3.30 5.98 13.39
CA ILE A 324 3.80 5.00 12.41
C ILE A 324 4.89 5.65 11.53
N ILE A 325 4.62 6.84 11.02
CA ILE A 325 5.54 7.58 10.14
C ILE A 325 6.84 7.91 10.88
N LYS A 326 6.76 8.44 12.09
CA LYS A 326 7.96 8.71 12.92
C LYS A 326 8.81 7.49 13.19
N LYS A 327 8.19 6.32 13.34
CA LYS A 327 8.92 5.08 13.64
C LYS A 327 9.59 4.47 12.42
N TYR A 328 8.92 4.45 11.26
CA TYR A 328 9.34 3.66 10.10
C TYR A 328 9.61 4.48 8.84
N TYR A 329 9.19 5.74 8.80
CA TYR A 329 9.27 6.62 7.63
C TYR A 329 9.88 7.98 7.95
N SER A 330 10.64 8.09 9.05
CA SER A 330 11.38 9.31 9.36
C SER A 330 12.57 9.44 8.41
N SER A 331 12.91 10.69 8.06
CA SER A 331 14.05 11.04 7.19
C SER A 331 15.45 10.76 7.78
N ASP A 332 15.54 10.18 8.98
CA ASP A 332 16.77 9.65 9.54
C ASP A 332 17.22 8.42 8.75
N ILE A 333 17.74 8.68 7.55
CA ILE A 333 18.33 7.68 6.63
C ILE A 333 19.36 6.80 7.36
N ASP A 334 20.00 7.34 8.37
CA ASP A 334 20.99 6.61 9.20
C ASP A 334 20.39 5.41 9.94
N LYS A 335 19.09 5.41 10.30
CA LYS A 335 18.45 4.26 10.97
C LYS A 335 18.10 3.11 10.02
N ILE A 336 17.80 3.41 8.78
CA ILE A 336 17.53 2.39 7.74
C ILE A 336 18.82 1.64 7.37
N VAL A 337 19.95 2.36 7.36
CA VAL A 337 21.28 1.80 7.06
C VAL A 337 21.73 0.77 8.12
N TRP A 338 21.32 0.94 9.38
CA TRP A 338 21.74 0.03 10.47
C TRP A 338 21.02 -1.33 10.46
N HIS A 339 19.77 -1.39 10.03
CA HIS A 339 19.06 -2.68 9.96
C HIS A 339 19.64 -3.59 8.87
N ASP A 340 19.96 -3.04 7.70
CA ASP A 340 20.54 -3.80 6.59
C ASP A 340 22.02 -4.18 6.87
N HIS A 341 22.76 -3.35 7.60
CA HIS A 341 24.15 -3.68 8.02
C HIS A 341 24.20 -4.81 9.05
N CYS A 342 23.22 -4.92 9.95
CA CYS A 342 23.13 -6.05 10.87
C CYS A 342 22.89 -7.36 10.13
N TYR A 343 22.09 -7.38 9.07
CA TYR A 343 21.86 -8.60 8.28
C TYR A 343 23.10 -9.00 7.46
N VAL A 344 23.79 -8.05 6.83
CA VAL A 344 25.02 -8.35 6.08
C VAL A 344 26.16 -8.79 7.00
N VAL A 345 26.31 -8.18 8.17
CA VAL A 345 27.31 -8.59 9.17
C VAL A 345 26.91 -9.91 9.83
N SER A 346 25.63 -10.17 10.10
CA SER A 346 25.12 -11.46 10.58
C SER A 346 25.31 -12.53 9.51
N TRP A 347 24.97 -12.26 8.25
CA TRP A 347 25.18 -13.19 7.13
C TRP A 347 26.67 -13.51 6.91
N LEU A 348 27.56 -12.52 6.97
CA LEU A 348 29.02 -12.74 6.89
C LEU A 348 29.59 -13.46 8.13
N CYS A 349 28.90 -13.41 9.28
CA CYS A 349 29.29 -14.16 10.47
C CYS A 349 28.73 -15.59 10.49
N GLU A 350 27.58 -15.84 9.84
CA GLU A 350 26.92 -17.17 9.80
C GLU A 350 27.40 -18.05 8.65
N GLU A 351 27.78 -17.49 7.49
CA GLU A 351 28.40 -18.23 6.40
C GLU A 351 29.94 -18.17 6.45
N LYS A 352 30.52 -19.03 7.23
CA LYS A 352 31.87 -19.62 7.06
C LYS A 352 32.96 -18.75 6.40
N VAL A 353 33.34 -17.69 7.04
CA VAL A 353 34.71 -17.17 6.95
C VAL A 353 35.71 -18.14 7.61
N GLU A 354 35.28 -19.27 8.14
CA GLU A 354 36.13 -20.34 8.67
C GLU A 354 37.10 -20.91 7.63
N ILE A 355 36.79 -20.85 6.33
CA ILE A 355 37.66 -21.45 5.29
C ILE A 355 38.81 -20.53 4.89
N LEU A 356 38.71 -19.21 5.07
CA LEU A 356 39.74 -18.26 4.66
C LEU A 356 40.74 -17.86 5.78
N LEU A 357 40.48 -18.27 7.02
CA LEU A 357 41.32 -17.88 8.17
C LEU A 357 42.10 -19.04 8.85
N GLN A 358 42.02 -20.26 8.32
CA GLN A 358 42.83 -21.38 8.84
C GLN A 358 44.30 -21.34 8.44
N GLY A 359 44.74 -20.36 7.67
CA GLY A 359 46.14 -20.16 7.36
C GLY A 359 46.59 -18.75 7.71
N HIS A 360 47.24 -18.57 8.85
CA HIS A 360 47.97 -17.37 9.26
C HIS A 360 47.14 -16.14 9.65
N CYS A 361 46.65 -16.07 10.89
CA CYS A 361 46.73 -14.88 11.74
C CYS A 361 46.09 -15.09 13.12
N HIS A 362 46.82 -15.64 14.04
CA HIS A 362 46.46 -15.72 15.48
C HIS A 362 46.46 -14.35 16.21
N PHE A 363 46.61 -13.21 15.53
CA PHE A 363 46.91 -11.94 16.19
C PHE A 363 45.80 -10.87 16.14
N TRP A 364 44.65 -11.11 15.49
CA TRP A 364 43.64 -10.02 15.23
C TRP A 364 42.30 -10.21 15.87
N TRP A 365 42.09 -11.20 16.73
CA TRP A 365 40.85 -11.42 17.47
C TRP A 365 40.98 -11.07 18.95
N SER A 366 41.04 -9.77 19.25
CA SER A 366 40.80 -9.33 20.62
C SER A 366 39.38 -8.77 20.75
N PRO A 367 38.72 -8.98 21.90
CA PRO A 367 37.40 -8.37 22.18
C PRO A 367 37.39 -6.85 22.02
N ILE A 368 38.53 -6.21 22.08
CA ILE A 368 38.73 -4.76 21.91
C ILE A 368 38.49 -4.33 20.47
N PHE A 369 38.81 -5.15 19.46
CA PHE A 369 38.57 -4.82 18.05
C PHE A 369 37.10 -4.88 17.69
N HIS A 370 36.35 -5.83 18.26
CA HIS A 370 34.91 -5.93 18.10
C HIS A 370 34.18 -4.74 18.76
N PHE A 371 34.60 -4.33 19.94
CA PHE A 371 34.10 -3.17 20.66
C PHE A 371 34.43 -1.85 19.93
N TRP A 372 35.55 -1.77 19.27
CA TRP A 372 35.99 -0.59 18.53
C TRP A 372 35.25 -0.41 17.20
N LEU A 373 34.96 -1.49 16.47
CA LEU A 373 34.12 -1.48 15.26
C LEU A 373 32.67 -1.10 15.54
N CYS A 374 32.16 -1.49 16.71
CA CYS A 374 30.79 -1.17 17.10
C CYS A 374 30.61 0.25 17.65
N ASN A 375 31.68 0.89 18.12
CA ASN A 375 31.56 2.19 18.84
C ASN A 375 32.14 3.41 18.11
N LYS A 376 32.79 3.29 16.96
CA LYS A 376 33.29 4.45 16.20
C LYS A 376 32.74 4.51 14.78
N ARG A 377 32.19 5.68 14.42
CA ARG A 377 31.83 6.10 13.06
C ARG A 377 33.06 6.02 12.16
N MET A 378 33.29 4.90 11.48
CA MET A 378 34.29 4.83 10.41
C MET A 378 33.63 5.26 9.09
N HIS A 379 34.27 6.17 8.38
CA HIS A 379 33.84 6.64 7.07
C HIS A 379 33.81 5.49 6.06
N PHE A 380 32.76 5.39 5.29
CA PHE A 380 32.49 4.41 4.24
C PHE A 380 33.66 4.23 3.22
N LEU A 381 34.43 5.29 3.00
CA LEU A 381 35.60 5.29 2.13
C LEU A 381 36.73 4.33 2.58
N PHE A 382 36.88 4.06 3.87
CA PHE A 382 37.92 3.20 4.36
C PHE A 382 37.62 1.72 4.12
N PHE A 383 36.34 1.34 4.24
CA PHE A 383 35.90 -0.03 4.03
C PHE A 383 35.86 -0.38 2.53
N TYR A 384 35.42 0.57 1.68
CA TYR A 384 35.45 0.39 0.23
C TYR A 384 36.87 0.25 -0.32
N ASN A 385 37.83 1.07 0.14
CA ASN A 385 39.23 0.96 -0.23
C ASN A 385 39.89 -0.33 0.27
N PHE A 386 39.48 -0.85 1.42
CA PHE A 386 39.94 -2.12 1.96
C PHE A 386 39.50 -3.31 1.12
N LEU A 387 38.22 -3.35 0.70
CA LEU A 387 37.68 -4.38 -0.18
C LEU A 387 38.28 -4.33 -1.59
N VAL A 388 38.52 -3.15 -2.13
CA VAL A 388 39.16 -2.97 -3.45
C VAL A 388 40.63 -3.42 -3.40
N GLN A 389 41.34 -3.21 -2.28
CA GLN A 389 42.71 -3.71 -2.11
C GLN A 389 42.78 -5.24 -1.98
N ILE A 390 41.77 -5.89 -1.39
CA ILE A 390 41.72 -7.37 -1.32
C ILE A 390 41.51 -7.98 -2.71
N GLN A 391 40.73 -7.34 -3.58
CA GLN A 391 40.52 -7.80 -4.95
C GLN A 391 41.72 -7.61 -5.87
N SER A 392 42.69 -6.79 -5.51
CA SER A 392 43.89 -6.52 -6.31
C SER A 392 45.13 -7.35 -5.90
N LEU A 393 45.01 -8.24 -4.92
CA LEU A 393 46.08 -9.17 -4.57
C LEU A 393 46.07 -10.35 -5.56
N PRO A 394 47.22 -10.66 -6.22
CA PRO A 394 47.29 -11.80 -7.12
C PRO A 394 47.12 -13.10 -6.33
N ILE A 395 46.21 -13.93 -6.78
CA ILE A 395 46.02 -15.29 -6.26
C ILE A 395 47.23 -16.08 -6.68
N PHE A 396 48.18 -16.30 -5.78
CA PHE A 396 49.20 -17.35 -5.95
C PHE A 396 48.54 -18.68 -5.60
N VAL A 397 48.26 -19.48 -6.64
CA VAL A 397 47.93 -20.89 -6.51
C VAL A 397 49.26 -21.62 -6.24
N ILE A 398 49.37 -22.26 -5.10
CA ILE A 398 50.27 -23.41 -4.88
C ILE A 398 49.39 -24.58 -4.47
#